data_d9ce65114f4fc77185c28e78a01a09a1
#
_entry.id   d9ce65114f4fc77185c28e78a01a09a1
#
_cell.length_a   1.000
_cell.length_b   1.000
_cell.length_c   1.000
_cell.angle_alpha   90.00
_cell.angle_beta   90.00
_cell.angle_gamma   90.00
#
_symmetry.space_group_name_H-M   'P 1'
#
loop_
_entity.id
_entity.type
_entity.pdbx_description
1 polymer ?
#
loop_
_entity_poly.entity_id
_entity_poly.type
_entity_poly.pdbx_seq_one_letter_code
_entity_poly.pdbx_strand_id
1 'polypeptide(L)'
;MVDFMYTRRQGAHASNLGCVLALLLAKPLGIPAYIVDPVMVDEMDDVARVSGLPELPRKMQGHALNCRAMAIRCADEVLHKPLADCRLIVLHLGGGGSCRLFVDGRMVDCVRDDEWMFAPERFGGAAMQDVVTLCCSGKYTESEMMGFVRGKGGLVAHLGTSNAIEVEKRIEEGDFHAKLVYDGMLYSNVRAIGALAAAADGKIDRIILTGGLAHSKYVAAYITKKVSFIAPVEVMAGEFELEALAAGACRVLDGEEKAKDFSKLLEKA
;
A
#
# COMPACT_ATOMS: atom_id res chain seq x y z
N MET A 1 -13.88 -18.26 4.28
CA MET A 1 -13.04 -17.39 3.41
C MET A 1 -13.04 -17.84 1.94
N VAL A 2 -12.74 -19.09 1.62
CA VAL A 2 -12.69 -19.57 0.22
C VAL A 2 -14.01 -19.30 -0.52
N ASP A 3 -15.15 -19.71 0.02
CA ASP A 3 -16.47 -19.49 -0.60
C ASP A 3 -16.79 -18.00 -0.77
N PHE A 4 -16.43 -17.18 0.22
CA PHE A 4 -16.59 -15.73 0.15
C PHE A 4 -15.77 -15.09 -1.00
N MET A 5 -14.55 -15.56 -1.21
CA MET A 5 -13.67 -15.06 -2.28
C MET A 5 -14.17 -15.45 -3.67
N TYR A 6 -14.82 -16.62 -3.81
CA TYR A 6 -15.38 -17.05 -5.09
C TYR A 6 -16.72 -16.39 -5.45
N THR A 7 -17.51 -16.00 -4.47
CA THR A 7 -18.88 -15.51 -4.71
C THR A 7 -18.99 -14.02 -4.99
N ARG A 8 -17.95 -13.23 -4.68
CA ARG A 8 -17.98 -11.78 -4.94
C ARG A 8 -17.22 -11.41 -6.21
N ARG A 9 -17.83 -10.52 -7.06
CA ARG A 9 -17.19 -9.96 -8.26
C ARG A 9 -15.81 -9.34 -8.00
N GLN A 10 -15.57 -8.84 -6.78
CA GLN A 10 -14.27 -8.32 -6.33
C GLN A 10 -13.27 -9.42 -5.94
N GLY A 11 -13.70 -10.68 -5.90
CA GLY A 11 -12.86 -11.83 -5.54
C GLY A 11 -11.96 -12.36 -6.65
N ALA A 12 -12.13 -11.91 -7.89
CA ALA A 12 -11.34 -12.38 -9.03
C ALA A 12 -9.97 -11.69 -9.16
N HIS A 13 -9.23 -11.57 -8.05
CA HIS A 13 -7.87 -11.02 -8.04
C HIS A 13 -6.86 -12.09 -7.66
N ALA A 14 -5.68 -12.10 -8.30
CA ALA A 14 -4.64 -13.10 -8.05
C ALA A 14 -4.25 -13.24 -6.57
N SER A 15 -4.25 -12.12 -5.82
CA SER A 15 -3.95 -12.13 -4.37
C SER A 15 -4.94 -12.97 -3.54
N ASN A 16 -6.13 -13.24 -4.05
CA ASN A 16 -7.13 -14.05 -3.37
C ASN A 16 -6.95 -15.57 -3.60
N LEU A 17 -6.09 -15.97 -4.53
CA LEU A 17 -5.74 -17.37 -4.77
C LEU A 17 -4.98 -17.99 -3.57
N GLY A 18 -4.33 -17.16 -2.76
CA GLY A 18 -3.54 -17.61 -1.62
C GLY A 18 -4.33 -18.48 -0.65
N CYS A 19 -5.60 -18.15 -0.35
CA CYS A 19 -6.44 -18.93 0.55
C CYS A 19 -6.81 -20.31 -0.05
N VAL A 20 -6.99 -20.39 -1.36
CA VAL A 20 -7.30 -21.63 -2.08
C VAL A 20 -6.08 -22.55 -2.08
N LEU A 21 -4.91 -21.98 -2.42
CA LEU A 21 -3.64 -22.71 -2.43
C LEU A 21 -3.28 -23.22 -1.04
N ALA A 22 -3.41 -22.38 -0.02
CA ALA A 22 -3.17 -22.76 1.37
C ALA A 22 -4.06 -23.93 1.80
N LEU A 23 -5.36 -23.89 1.46
CA LEU A 23 -6.29 -24.99 1.76
C LEU A 23 -5.92 -26.29 1.02
N LEU A 24 -5.61 -26.19 -0.27
CA LEU A 24 -5.26 -27.35 -1.10
C LEU A 24 -3.99 -28.05 -0.60
N LEU A 25 -3.02 -27.30 -0.10
CA LEU A 25 -1.77 -27.84 0.41
C LEU A 25 -1.92 -28.38 1.86
N ALA A 26 -2.61 -27.67 2.72
CA ALA A 26 -2.70 -28.00 4.14
C ALA A 26 -3.69 -29.13 4.44
N LYS A 27 -4.84 -29.17 3.74
CA LYS A 27 -5.91 -30.14 4.01
C LYS A 27 -5.46 -31.61 3.89
N PRO A 28 -4.72 -32.03 2.84
CA PRO A 28 -4.22 -33.41 2.73
C PRO A 28 -3.22 -33.79 3.83
N LEU A 29 -2.52 -32.78 4.39
CA LEU A 29 -1.51 -33.00 5.42
C LEU A 29 -2.08 -32.88 6.85
N GLY A 30 -3.36 -32.52 7.00
CA GLY A 30 -3.98 -32.32 8.30
C GLY A 30 -3.38 -31.19 9.15
N ILE A 31 -2.75 -30.21 8.50
CA ILE A 31 -2.10 -29.07 9.18
C ILE A 31 -2.95 -27.79 9.03
N PRO A 32 -2.82 -26.82 9.97
CA PRO A 32 -3.51 -25.54 9.86
C PRO A 32 -2.96 -24.70 8.69
N ALA A 33 -3.81 -23.84 8.14
CA ALA A 33 -3.44 -22.85 7.13
C ALA A 33 -3.92 -21.47 7.56
N TYR A 34 -3.04 -20.47 7.42
CA TYR A 34 -3.31 -19.11 7.81
C TYR A 34 -3.17 -18.15 6.62
N ILE A 35 -3.96 -17.09 6.61
CA ILE A 35 -3.80 -15.94 5.70
C ILE A 35 -3.33 -14.79 6.55
N VAL A 36 -2.15 -14.26 6.21
CA VAL A 36 -1.49 -13.17 6.93
C VAL A 36 -1.67 -11.87 6.16
N ASP A 37 -2.16 -10.84 6.81
CA ASP A 37 -2.30 -9.48 6.30
C ASP A 37 -2.74 -9.38 4.82
N PRO A 38 -3.90 -9.96 4.44
CA PRO A 38 -4.35 -9.90 3.05
C PRO A 38 -4.57 -8.45 2.59
N VAL A 39 -4.57 -8.21 1.28
CA VAL A 39 -4.76 -6.87 0.69
C VAL A 39 -6.04 -6.16 1.16
N MET A 40 -6.97 -6.90 1.70
CA MET A 40 -8.28 -6.42 2.21
C MET A 40 -8.29 -6.24 3.73
N VAL A 41 -7.16 -6.43 4.42
CA VAL A 41 -7.13 -6.16 5.87
C VAL A 41 -7.46 -4.70 6.12
N ASP A 42 -8.40 -4.45 6.99
CA ASP A 42 -8.91 -3.12 7.27
C ASP A 42 -9.00 -2.89 8.78
N GLU A 43 -8.10 -2.06 9.28
CA GLU A 43 -7.99 -1.63 10.68
C GLU A 43 -8.16 -0.12 10.82
N MET A 44 -8.63 0.54 9.75
CA MET A 44 -8.80 1.99 9.68
C MET A 44 -9.72 2.48 10.79
N ASP A 45 -9.37 3.57 11.39
CA ASP A 45 -10.25 4.23 12.37
C ASP A 45 -11.53 4.76 11.69
N ASP A 46 -12.64 4.74 12.41
CA ASP A 46 -13.95 5.12 11.85
C ASP A 46 -13.95 6.54 11.26
N VAL A 47 -13.28 7.48 11.93
CA VAL A 47 -13.15 8.85 11.43
C VAL A 47 -12.41 8.93 10.09
N ALA A 48 -11.42 8.06 9.89
CA ALA A 48 -10.66 8.01 8.65
C ALA A 48 -11.46 7.40 7.47
N ARG A 49 -12.54 6.65 7.76
CA ARG A 49 -13.42 6.06 6.74
C ARG A 49 -14.39 7.06 6.13
N VAL A 50 -14.70 8.13 6.85
CA VAL A 50 -15.72 9.08 6.40
C VAL A 50 -15.22 9.83 5.18
N SER A 51 -15.98 9.74 4.08
CA SER A 51 -15.81 10.58 2.90
C SER A 51 -16.93 11.63 2.83
N GLY A 52 -16.88 12.52 1.86
CA GLY A 52 -17.93 13.49 1.63
C GLY A 52 -19.25 12.91 1.08
N LEU A 53 -19.27 11.59 0.72
CA LEU A 53 -20.44 10.90 0.19
C LEU A 53 -20.62 9.56 0.92
N PRO A 54 -21.75 9.35 1.65
CA PRO A 54 -21.96 8.15 2.46
C PRO A 54 -21.87 6.83 1.69
N GLU A 55 -22.24 6.81 0.41
CA GLU A 55 -22.19 5.63 -0.46
C GLU A 55 -20.76 5.24 -0.85
N LEU A 56 -19.80 6.13 -0.64
CA LEU A 56 -18.40 5.96 -1.02
C LEU A 56 -17.45 6.11 0.18
N PRO A 57 -17.56 5.28 1.23
CA PRO A 57 -16.63 5.35 2.35
C PRO A 57 -15.20 5.02 1.87
N ARG A 58 -14.20 5.64 2.50
CA ARG A 58 -12.81 5.26 2.29
C ARG A 58 -12.57 3.83 2.77
N LYS A 59 -11.69 3.12 2.09
CA LYS A 59 -11.38 1.71 2.37
C LYS A 59 -9.88 1.53 2.41
N MET A 60 -9.40 0.76 3.38
CA MET A 60 -8.01 0.34 3.41
C MET A 60 -7.80 -0.80 2.42
N GLN A 61 -6.95 -0.58 1.43
CA GLN A 61 -6.51 -1.60 0.46
C GLN A 61 -5.04 -1.37 0.10
N GLY A 62 -4.35 -2.42 -0.34
CA GLY A 62 -2.97 -2.35 -0.85
C GLY A 62 -2.01 -3.25 -0.08
N HIS A 63 -0.76 -2.88 0.04
CA HIS A 63 0.38 -3.70 0.44
C HIS A 63 0.47 -3.89 1.98
N ALA A 64 -0.60 -4.47 2.59
CA ALA A 64 -0.68 -4.61 4.04
C ALA A 64 0.43 -5.50 4.61
N LEU A 65 0.66 -6.64 3.97
CA LEU A 65 1.63 -7.65 4.42
C LEU A 65 3.05 -7.05 4.52
N ASN A 66 3.56 -6.48 3.42
CA ASN A 66 4.90 -5.89 3.43
C ASN A 66 4.98 -4.65 4.35
N CYS A 67 3.94 -3.80 4.39
CA CYS A 67 3.94 -2.64 5.28
C CYS A 67 3.99 -3.03 6.75
N ARG A 68 3.21 -4.04 7.18
CA ARG A 68 3.24 -4.52 8.56
C ARG A 68 4.56 -5.19 8.90
N ALA A 69 5.09 -6.01 7.98
CA ALA A 69 6.38 -6.65 8.19
C ALA A 69 7.50 -5.62 8.42
N MET A 70 7.53 -4.55 7.62
CA MET A 70 8.52 -3.48 7.78
C MET A 70 8.26 -2.62 9.02
N ALA A 71 7.00 -2.42 9.40
CA ALA A 71 6.67 -1.73 10.66
C ALA A 71 7.14 -2.53 11.89
N ILE A 72 6.89 -3.86 11.93
CA ILE A 72 7.38 -4.75 12.99
C ILE A 72 8.89 -4.73 13.03
N ARG A 73 9.54 -4.91 11.88
CA ARG A 73 11.00 -4.91 11.77
C ARG A 73 11.63 -3.60 12.25
N CYS A 74 11.06 -2.45 11.89
CA CYS A 74 11.54 -1.15 12.35
C CYS A 74 11.34 -0.97 13.86
N ALA A 75 10.20 -1.42 14.40
CA ALA A 75 9.93 -1.38 15.84
C ALA A 75 10.96 -2.20 16.62
N ASP A 76 11.28 -3.40 16.14
CA ASP A 76 12.20 -4.33 16.80
C ASP A 76 13.68 -3.94 16.60
N GLU A 77 14.13 -3.82 15.32
CA GLU A 77 15.56 -3.64 15.00
C GLU A 77 16.06 -2.19 15.17
N VAL A 78 15.18 -1.18 15.02
CA VAL A 78 15.58 0.24 15.02
C VAL A 78 15.13 0.96 16.30
N LEU A 79 13.89 0.71 16.71
CA LEU A 79 13.32 1.41 17.88
C LEU A 79 13.44 0.61 19.18
N HIS A 80 13.68 -0.69 19.09
CA HIS A 80 13.80 -1.61 20.23
C HIS A 80 12.62 -1.53 21.19
N LYS A 81 11.40 -1.47 20.64
CA LYS A 81 10.16 -1.41 21.41
C LYS A 81 9.02 -2.12 20.66
N PRO A 82 7.95 -2.56 21.35
CA PRO A 82 6.80 -3.18 20.71
C PRO A 82 6.17 -2.26 19.64
N LEU A 83 5.65 -2.84 18.56
CA LEU A 83 4.93 -2.08 17.52
C LEU A 83 3.75 -1.27 18.08
N ALA A 84 3.11 -1.78 19.15
CA ALA A 84 2.03 -1.08 19.86
C ALA A 84 2.45 0.26 20.49
N ASP A 85 3.75 0.43 20.76
CA ASP A 85 4.30 1.66 21.33
C ASP A 85 4.91 2.59 20.27
N CYS A 86 4.71 2.25 18.98
CA CYS A 86 5.27 2.98 17.84
C CYS A 86 4.20 3.76 17.08
N ARG A 87 4.61 4.91 16.55
CA ARG A 87 3.87 5.67 15.55
C ARG A 87 4.70 5.74 14.26
N LEU A 88 4.29 5.02 13.24
CA LEU A 88 5.07 4.84 12.03
C LEU A 88 4.27 5.22 10.79
N ILE A 89 4.95 5.81 9.81
CA ILE A 89 4.41 5.92 8.47
C ILE A 89 5.23 5.00 7.57
N VAL A 90 4.56 4.08 6.89
CA VAL A 90 5.19 3.16 5.93
C VAL A 90 4.71 3.48 4.53
N LEU A 91 5.64 3.86 3.66
CA LEU A 91 5.41 4.09 2.24
C LEU A 91 5.96 2.90 1.44
N HIS A 92 5.08 2.09 0.89
CA HIS A 92 5.42 1.05 -0.08
C HIS A 92 5.44 1.62 -1.49
N LEU A 93 6.53 1.40 -2.19
CA LEU A 93 6.85 1.94 -3.51
C LEU A 93 7.16 0.77 -4.48
N GLY A 94 6.21 0.39 -5.30
CA GLY A 94 6.31 -0.65 -6.33
C GLY A 94 5.69 -0.18 -7.65
N GLY A 95 5.24 -1.10 -8.51
CA GLY A 95 4.40 -0.78 -9.67
C GLY A 95 3.09 -0.11 -9.28
N GLY A 96 2.54 -0.48 -8.12
CA GLY A 96 1.57 0.26 -7.32
C GLY A 96 2.21 0.85 -6.07
N GLY A 97 1.44 1.64 -5.29
CA GLY A 97 1.92 2.24 -4.07
C GLY A 97 0.86 2.33 -2.96
N SER A 98 1.28 2.39 -1.72
CA SER A 98 0.41 2.70 -0.59
C SER A 98 1.20 3.32 0.55
N CYS A 99 0.61 4.33 1.19
CA CYS A 99 1.16 4.95 2.37
C CYS A 99 0.26 4.62 3.56
N ARG A 100 0.81 4.11 4.66
CA ARG A 100 0.05 3.65 5.82
C ARG A 100 0.53 4.28 7.10
N LEU A 101 -0.42 4.66 7.95
CA LEU A 101 -0.17 5.15 9.30
C LEU A 101 -0.39 4.01 10.30
N PHE A 102 0.62 3.72 11.10
CA PHE A 102 0.55 2.79 12.22
C PHE A 102 0.50 3.55 13.54
N VAL A 103 -0.49 3.24 14.36
CA VAL A 103 -0.66 3.72 15.73
C VAL A 103 -1.17 2.56 16.58
N ASP A 104 -0.63 2.39 17.78
CA ASP A 104 -1.04 1.34 18.73
C ASP A 104 -1.05 -0.07 18.10
N GLY A 105 -0.05 -0.37 17.25
CA GLY A 105 0.10 -1.65 16.57
C GLY A 105 -0.85 -1.89 15.38
N ARG A 106 -1.76 -0.94 15.06
CA ARG A 106 -2.78 -1.05 14.00
C ARG A 106 -2.49 -0.10 12.85
N MET A 107 -2.95 -0.47 11.67
CA MET A 107 -3.01 0.43 10.51
C MET A 107 -4.28 1.29 10.61
N VAL A 108 -4.16 2.51 11.14
CA VAL A 108 -5.31 3.36 11.46
C VAL A 108 -5.77 4.26 10.31
N ASP A 109 -4.90 4.51 9.33
CA ASP A 109 -5.23 5.28 8.12
C ASP A 109 -4.30 4.88 6.96
N CYS A 110 -4.70 5.20 5.74
CA CYS A 110 -3.88 4.99 4.56
C CYS A 110 -4.17 6.03 3.47
N VAL A 111 -3.18 6.22 2.59
CA VAL A 111 -3.37 6.85 1.28
C VAL A 111 -3.04 5.83 0.21
N ARG A 112 -3.99 5.63 -0.72
CA ARG A 112 -3.90 4.65 -1.80
C ARG A 112 -3.45 5.32 -3.10
N ASP A 113 -2.95 4.49 -4.01
CA ASP A 113 -2.53 4.90 -5.34
C ASP A 113 -3.69 5.10 -6.35
N ASP A 114 -4.93 5.05 -5.87
CA ASP A 114 -6.15 5.43 -6.58
C ASP A 114 -6.95 6.52 -5.84
N GLU A 115 -6.40 7.09 -4.77
CA GLU A 115 -6.98 8.27 -4.10
C GLU A 115 -6.32 9.57 -4.58
N TRP A 116 -5.00 9.74 -4.44
CA TRP A 116 -4.29 10.97 -4.86
C TRP A 116 -2.79 10.80 -5.13
N MET A 117 -2.09 9.85 -4.50
CA MET A 117 -0.72 9.55 -4.91
C MET A 117 -0.74 8.65 -6.14
N PHE A 118 0.10 8.90 -7.13
CA PHE A 118 0.23 7.99 -8.25
C PHE A 118 1.52 7.17 -8.19
N ALA A 119 1.53 6.06 -8.90
CA ALA A 119 2.61 5.09 -8.93
C ALA A 119 2.98 4.78 -10.39
N PRO A 120 4.02 4.00 -10.67
CA PRO A 120 4.42 3.69 -12.04
C PRO A 120 3.28 3.21 -12.96
N GLU A 121 2.35 2.42 -12.43
CA GLU A 121 1.24 1.84 -13.20
C GLU A 121 -0.14 2.25 -12.69
N ARG A 122 -0.23 3.32 -11.88
CA ARG A 122 -1.47 3.75 -11.23
C ARG A 122 -1.74 5.21 -11.50
N PHE A 123 -2.98 5.52 -11.82
CA PHE A 123 -3.43 6.87 -12.14
C PHE A 123 -3.28 7.85 -10.96
N GLY A 124 -3.44 7.36 -9.73
CA GLY A 124 -3.54 8.25 -8.56
C GLY A 124 -4.89 8.96 -8.51
N GLY A 125 -4.85 10.22 -8.13
CA GLY A 125 -6.02 11.07 -8.06
C GLY A 125 -5.87 12.36 -8.85
N ALA A 126 -7.01 12.88 -9.30
CA ALA A 126 -7.16 14.20 -9.89
C ALA A 126 -8.36 14.91 -9.27
N ALA A 127 -8.63 16.14 -9.67
CA ALA A 127 -9.86 16.82 -9.24
C ALA A 127 -11.08 15.96 -9.63
N MET A 128 -11.95 15.67 -8.65
CA MET A 128 -13.09 14.77 -8.85
C MET A 128 -13.98 15.23 -10.00
N GLN A 129 -14.19 16.55 -10.14
CA GLN A 129 -14.98 17.12 -11.23
C GLN A 129 -14.41 16.75 -12.60
N ASP A 130 -13.08 16.81 -12.76
CA ASP A 130 -12.42 16.49 -14.04
C ASP A 130 -12.51 15.00 -14.34
N VAL A 131 -12.38 14.15 -13.33
CA VAL A 131 -12.57 12.69 -13.46
C VAL A 131 -13.99 12.37 -13.92
N VAL A 132 -15.01 12.92 -13.27
CA VAL A 132 -16.42 12.71 -13.66
C VAL A 132 -16.67 13.21 -15.09
N THR A 133 -16.18 14.41 -15.43
CA THR A 133 -16.31 14.97 -16.78
C THR A 133 -15.68 14.04 -17.83
N LEU A 134 -14.48 13.52 -17.54
CA LEU A 134 -13.79 12.60 -18.44
C LEU A 134 -14.55 11.28 -18.60
N CYS A 135 -15.04 10.69 -17.51
CA CYS A 135 -15.82 9.45 -17.53
C CYS A 135 -17.13 9.59 -18.33
N CYS A 136 -17.79 10.76 -18.21
CA CYS A 136 -19.06 11.03 -18.90
C CYS A 136 -18.88 11.59 -20.33
N SER A 137 -17.65 11.85 -20.77
CA SER A 137 -17.38 12.46 -22.09
C SER A 137 -17.64 11.55 -23.28
N GLY A 138 -17.77 10.22 -23.07
CA GLY A 138 -17.82 9.23 -24.13
C GLY A 138 -16.46 8.93 -24.78
N LYS A 139 -15.38 9.58 -24.36
CA LYS A 139 -14.02 9.38 -24.90
C LYS A 139 -13.46 8.01 -24.56
N TYR A 140 -13.77 7.51 -23.38
CA TYR A 140 -13.31 6.23 -22.85
C TYR A 140 -14.48 5.42 -22.32
N THR A 141 -14.41 4.11 -22.48
CA THR A 141 -15.30 3.15 -21.81
C THR A 141 -14.91 3.02 -20.33
N GLU A 142 -15.81 2.48 -19.50
CA GLU A 142 -15.50 2.13 -18.11
C GLU A 142 -14.26 1.24 -17.99
N SER A 143 -14.14 0.22 -18.85
CA SER A 143 -12.99 -0.70 -18.86
C SER A 143 -11.68 0.00 -19.17
N GLU A 144 -11.68 0.98 -20.07
CA GLU A 144 -10.49 1.77 -20.41
C GLU A 144 -10.11 2.69 -19.25
N MET A 145 -11.10 3.35 -18.63
CA MET A 145 -10.86 4.18 -17.43
C MET A 145 -10.31 3.35 -16.26
N MET A 146 -10.87 2.16 -16.03
CA MET A 146 -10.33 1.23 -15.02
C MET A 146 -8.93 0.75 -15.37
N GLY A 147 -8.59 0.65 -16.66
CA GLY A 147 -7.23 0.39 -17.14
C GLY A 147 -6.24 1.49 -16.72
N PHE A 148 -6.65 2.78 -16.73
CA PHE A 148 -5.82 3.88 -16.23
C PHE A 148 -5.68 3.84 -14.71
N VAL A 149 -6.74 3.48 -14.00
CA VAL A 149 -6.66 3.32 -12.54
C VAL A 149 -5.65 2.23 -12.18
N ARG A 150 -5.57 1.12 -12.97
CA ARG A 150 -4.71 -0.02 -12.67
C ARG A 150 -4.06 -0.59 -13.93
N GLY A 151 -2.77 -0.30 -14.11
CA GLY A 151 -1.91 -0.89 -15.15
C GLY A 151 -1.48 0.05 -16.27
N LYS A 152 -2.30 1.06 -16.63
CA LYS A 152 -2.00 1.97 -17.76
C LYS A 152 -1.84 3.43 -17.35
N GLY A 153 -1.99 3.75 -16.06
CA GLY A 153 -1.80 5.09 -15.51
C GLY A 153 -0.35 5.35 -15.11
N GLY A 154 -0.12 6.45 -14.44
CA GLY A 154 1.17 6.81 -13.87
C GLY A 154 2.26 7.03 -14.91
N LEU A 155 3.46 6.50 -14.65
CA LEU A 155 4.60 6.61 -15.57
C LEU A 155 4.29 5.97 -16.92
N VAL A 156 3.54 4.87 -16.94
CA VAL A 156 3.11 4.21 -18.20
C VAL A 156 2.34 5.18 -19.10
N ALA A 157 1.39 5.93 -18.53
CA ALA A 157 0.60 6.90 -19.30
C ALA A 157 1.42 8.07 -19.83
N HIS A 158 2.39 8.55 -19.05
CA HIS A 158 3.19 9.72 -19.38
C HIS A 158 4.43 9.40 -20.22
N LEU A 159 5.10 8.28 -19.93
CA LEU A 159 6.45 7.96 -20.44
C LEU A 159 6.50 6.66 -21.26
N GLY A 160 5.41 5.90 -21.30
CA GLY A 160 5.33 4.61 -21.99
C GLY A 160 5.99 3.45 -21.29
N THR A 161 6.51 3.65 -20.07
CA THR A 161 7.22 2.62 -19.30
C THR A 161 6.92 2.74 -17.81
N SER A 162 6.90 1.61 -17.10
CA SER A 162 6.88 1.55 -15.63
C SER A 162 8.26 1.30 -15.02
N ASN A 163 9.27 1.10 -15.86
CA ASN A 163 10.62 0.77 -15.41
C ASN A 163 11.36 2.01 -14.91
N ALA A 164 11.47 2.15 -13.60
CA ALA A 164 12.14 3.28 -12.96
C ALA A 164 13.62 3.42 -13.37
N ILE A 165 14.33 2.30 -13.60
CA ILE A 165 15.74 2.32 -14.04
C ILE A 165 15.83 3.00 -15.42
N GLU A 166 14.91 2.67 -16.33
CA GLU A 166 14.84 3.31 -17.65
C GLU A 166 14.53 4.81 -17.54
N VAL A 167 13.57 5.17 -16.66
CA VAL A 167 13.20 6.57 -16.44
C VAL A 167 14.38 7.35 -15.85
N GLU A 168 15.09 6.82 -14.86
CA GLU A 168 16.27 7.47 -14.26
C GLU A 168 17.40 7.64 -15.28
N LYS A 169 17.64 6.64 -16.15
CA LYS A 169 18.59 6.76 -17.24
C LYS A 169 18.22 7.89 -18.20
N ARG A 170 16.96 8.01 -18.61
CA ARG A 170 16.47 9.12 -19.43
C ARG A 170 16.69 10.50 -18.76
N ILE A 171 16.50 10.55 -17.44
CA ILE A 171 16.77 11.78 -16.66
C ILE A 171 18.26 12.14 -16.72
N GLU A 172 19.16 11.18 -16.55
CA GLU A 172 20.60 11.37 -16.64
C GLU A 172 21.03 11.83 -18.05
N GLU A 173 20.34 11.35 -19.10
CA GLU A 173 20.53 11.76 -20.49
C GLU A 173 19.90 13.13 -20.82
N GLY A 174 19.23 13.78 -19.86
CA GLY A 174 18.70 15.13 -20.00
C GLY A 174 17.24 15.21 -20.43
N ASP A 175 16.45 14.12 -20.31
CA ASP A 175 15.00 14.13 -20.56
C ASP A 175 14.26 14.89 -19.43
N PHE A 176 14.03 16.17 -19.67
CA PHE A 176 13.31 17.04 -18.71
C PHE A 176 11.85 16.62 -18.49
N HIS A 177 11.19 16.02 -19.49
CA HIS A 177 9.82 15.54 -19.32
C HIS A 177 9.78 14.30 -18.41
N ALA A 178 10.68 13.35 -18.62
CA ALA A 178 10.80 12.20 -17.73
C ALA A 178 11.08 12.63 -16.28
N LYS A 179 11.99 13.59 -16.09
CA LYS A 179 12.28 14.15 -14.78
C LYS A 179 11.07 14.81 -14.14
N LEU A 180 10.33 15.64 -14.87
CA LEU A 180 9.14 16.33 -14.36
C LEU A 180 8.08 15.34 -13.90
N VAL A 181 7.80 14.31 -14.70
CA VAL A 181 6.80 13.30 -14.38
C VAL A 181 7.24 12.44 -13.18
N TYR A 182 8.51 12.04 -13.14
CA TYR A 182 9.06 11.23 -12.07
C TYR A 182 9.07 11.99 -10.73
N ASP A 183 9.54 13.22 -10.74
CA ASP A 183 9.51 14.12 -9.58
C ASP A 183 8.06 14.39 -9.13
N GLY A 184 7.11 14.52 -10.07
CA GLY A 184 5.68 14.66 -9.79
C GLY A 184 5.10 13.45 -9.06
N MET A 185 5.51 12.24 -9.46
CA MET A 185 5.15 11.00 -8.76
C MET A 185 5.69 11.01 -7.31
N LEU A 186 6.98 11.29 -7.14
CA LEU A 186 7.60 11.34 -5.83
C LEU A 186 7.01 12.45 -4.96
N TYR A 187 6.66 13.60 -5.56
CA TYR A 187 5.98 14.69 -4.85
C TYR A 187 4.60 14.28 -4.35
N SER A 188 3.84 13.50 -5.12
CA SER A 188 2.56 12.97 -4.68
C SER A 188 2.69 12.03 -3.47
N ASN A 189 3.75 11.22 -3.43
CA ASN A 189 4.10 10.35 -2.31
C ASN A 189 4.49 11.15 -1.05
N VAL A 190 5.27 12.21 -1.21
CA VAL A 190 5.62 13.14 -0.11
C VAL A 190 4.35 13.77 0.50
N ARG A 191 3.39 14.17 -0.33
CA ARG A 191 2.11 14.71 0.15
C ARG A 191 1.32 13.67 0.96
N ALA A 192 1.34 12.40 0.55
CA ALA A 192 0.69 11.30 1.28
C ALA A 192 1.29 11.14 2.68
N ILE A 193 2.62 11.14 2.79
CA ILE A 193 3.32 11.11 4.09
C ILE A 193 2.91 12.31 4.95
N GLY A 194 2.91 13.52 4.39
CA GLY A 194 2.55 14.75 5.12
C GLY A 194 1.12 14.73 5.65
N ALA A 195 0.17 14.20 4.86
CA ALA A 195 -1.22 14.07 5.28
C ALA A 195 -1.39 13.10 6.46
N LEU A 196 -0.76 11.92 6.38
CA LEU A 196 -0.80 10.93 7.46
C LEU A 196 -0.05 11.42 8.72
N ALA A 197 1.02 12.19 8.54
CA ALA A 197 1.71 12.83 9.67
C ALA A 197 0.80 13.83 10.39
N ALA A 198 0.05 14.65 9.64
CA ALA A 198 -0.93 15.58 10.21
C ALA A 198 -2.06 14.84 10.93
N ALA A 199 -2.55 13.70 10.38
CA ALA A 199 -3.55 12.86 11.02
C ALA A 199 -3.08 12.25 12.36
N ALA A 200 -1.75 12.16 12.56
CA ALA A 200 -1.12 11.70 13.79
C ALA A 200 -0.60 12.86 14.68
N ASP A 201 -1.10 14.08 14.54
CA ASP A 201 -0.66 15.29 15.27
C ASP A 201 0.84 15.59 15.13
N GLY A 202 1.47 15.15 14.04
CA GLY A 202 2.91 15.24 13.83
C GLY A 202 3.76 14.30 14.71
N LYS A 203 3.14 13.43 15.49
CA LYS A 203 3.83 12.53 16.42
C LYS A 203 4.19 11.23 15.71
N ILE A 204 5.30 11.24 14.98
CA ILE A 204 5.80 10.09 14.21
C ILE A 204 7.20 9.73 14.68
N ASP A 205 7.42 8.47 15.01
CA ASP A 205 8.74 7.96 15.42
C ASP A 205 9.66 7.71 14.23
N ARG A 206 9.13 7.13 13.15
CA ARG A 206 9.87 6.83 11.90
C ARG A 206 8.97 6.89 10.68
N ILE A 207 9.58 7.23 9.56
CA ILE A 207 9.02 7.07 8.22
C ILE A 207 9.81 5.96 7.53
N ILE A 208 9.14 4.94 7.02
CA ILE A 208 9.78 3.78 6.39
C ILE A 208 9.48 3.81 4.89
N LEU A 209 10.53 3.74 4.07
CA LEU A 209 10.43 3.56 2.62
C LEU A 209 10.72 2.10 2.29
N THR A 210 9.78 1.41 1.62
CA THR A 210 9.90 -0.01 1.25
C THR A 210 9.37 -0.26 -0.16
N GLY A 211 9.44 -1.50 -0.63
CA GLY A 211 9.12 -1.88 -2.00
C GLY A 211 10.31 -1.75 -2.95
N GLY A 212 10.12 -2.20 -4.19
CA GLY A 212 11.21 -2.28 -5.17
C GLY A 212 11.82 -0.92 -5.54
N LEU A 213 11.02 0.14 -5.65
CA LEU A 213 11.52 1.48 -5.95
C LEU A 213 12.36 2.11 -4.82
N ALA A 214 12.22 1.62 -3.59
CA ALA A 214 13.05 2.10 -2.49
C ALA A 214 14.55 1.74 -2.63
N HIS A 215 14.92 0.83 -3.54
CA HIS A 215 16.32 0.59 -3.93
C HIS A 215 16.95 1.77 -4.69
N SER A 216 16.13 2.61 -5.32
CA SER A 216 16.63 3.79 -6.03
C SER A 216 17.14 4.84 -5.04
N LYS A 217 18.41 5.21 -5.21
CA LYS A 217 19.02 6.31 -4.44
C LYS A 217 18.35 7.65 -4.75
N TYR A 218 17.88 7.83 -6.00
CA TYR A 218 17.15 9.03 -6.41
C TYR A 218 15.85 9.16 -5.64
N VAL A 219 15.04 8.10 -5.62
CA VAL A 219 13.74 8.04 -4.91
C VAL A 219 13.94 8.27 -3.41
N ALA A 220 14.84 7.49 -2.80
CA ALA A 220 15.10 7.60 -1.37
C ALA A 220 15.59 8.98 -0.96
N ALA A 221 16.54 9.56 -1.71
CA ALA A 221 17.07 10.91 -1.43
C ALA A 221 16.01 12.00 -1.62
N TYR A 222 15.19 11.92 -2.70
CA TYR A 222 14.13 12.90 -2.97
C TYR A 222 13.11 12.94 -1.83
N ILE A 223 12.60 11.77 -1.43
CA ILE A 223 11.57 11.67 -0.38
C ILE A 223 12.16 12.08 0.96
N THR A 224 13.32 11.50 1.35
CA THR A 224 13.97 11.81 2.64
C THR A 224 14.21 13.30 2.82
N LYS A 225 14.73 13.98 1.79
CA LYS A 225 14.95 15.44 1.82
C LYS A 225 13.68 16.23 2.13
N LYS A 226 12.52 15.72 1.70
CA LYS A 226 11.24 16.43 1.81
C LYS A 226 10.51 16.15 3.12
N VAL A 227 10.75 14.99 3.75
CA VAL A 227 9.95 14.54 4.92
C VAL A 227 10.74 14.40 6.21
N SER A 228 12.06 14.53 6.19
CA SER A 228 12.93 14.40 7.37
C SER A 228 12.66 15.41 8.49
N PHE A 229 11.93 16.49 8.19
CA PHE A 229 11.46 17.42 9.23
C PHE A 229 10.31 16.86 10.08
N ILE A 230 9.62 15.81 9.59
CA ILE A 230 8.54 15.12 10.31
C ILE A 230 9.14 14.10 11.27
N ALA A 231 9.97 13.19 10.75
CA ALA A 231 10.64 12.13 11.50
C ALA A 231 11.84 11.58 10.73
N PRO A 232 12.78 10.88 11.39
CA PRO A 232 13.85 10.17 10.68
C PRO A 232 13.29 9.13 9.70
N VAL A 233 13.98 8.97 8.57
CA VAL A 233 13.57 8.07 7.47
C VAL A 233 14.46 6.84 7.48
N GLU A 234 13.82 5.66 7.48
CA GLU A 234 14.47 4.36 7.31
C GLU A 234 14.16 3.81 5.92
N VAL A 235 15.20 3.37 5.22
CA VAL A 235 15.05 2.73 3.90
C VAL A 235 15.19 1.23 4.08
N MET A 236 14.06 0.53 3.99
CA MET A 236 13.94 -0.92 4.06
C MET A 236 13.47 -1.44 2.70
N ALA A 237 14.33 -1.26 1.70
CA ALA A 237 14.02 -1.56 0.30
C ALA A 237 13.79 -3.05 0.06
N GLY A 238 12.85 -3.36 -0.83
CA GLY A 238 12.49 -4.72 -1.23
C GLY A 238 11.09 -5.15 -0.83
N GLU A 239 10.75 -6.36 -1.21
CA GLU A 239 9.48 -7.01 -0.92
C GLU A 239 9.76 -8.30 -0.17
N PHE A 240 9.35 -8.37 1.10
CA PHE A 240 9.63 -9.48 2.02
C PHE A 240 8.36 -10.29 2.30
N GLU A 241 7.56 -10.54 1.25
CA GLU A 241 6.22 -11.13 1.42
C GLU A 241 6.29 -12.59 1.87
N LEU A 242 7.21 -13.38 1.36
CA LEU A 242 7.34 -14.79 1.77
C LEU A 242 7.81 -14.90 3.22
N GLU A 243 8.79 -14.13 3.62
CA GLU A 243 9.28 -14.05 4.99
C GLU A 243 8.19 -13.54 5.94
N ALA A 244 7.41 -12.54 5.50
CA ALA A 244 6.29 -11.99 6.27
C ALA A 244 5.16 -13.01 6.47
N LEU A 245 4.83 -13.81 5.44
CA LEU A 245 3.87 -14.90 5.54
C LEU A 245 4.33 -15.97 6.53
N ALA A 246 5.60 -16.39 6.44
CA ALA A 246 6.19 -17.37 7.34
C ALA A 246 6.21 -16.85 8.78
N ALA A 247 6.71 -15.64 9.00
CA ALA A 247 6.76 -15.03 10.33
C ALA A 247 5.36 -14.87 10.95
N GLY A 248 4.35 -14.47 10.16
CA GLY A 248 2.97 -14.36 10.62
C GLY A 248 2.37 -15.71 11.05
N ALA A 249 2.65 -16.77 10.30
CA ALA A 249 2.23 -18.13 10.67
C ALA A 249 2.94 -18.61 11.95
N CYS A 250 4.25 -18.36 12.08
CA CYS A 250 5.03 -18.71 13.28
C CYS A 250 4.50 -18.03 14.53
N ARG A 251 4.20 -16.72 14.49
CA ARG A 251 3.63 -16.01 15.65
C ARG A 251 2.34 -16.67 16.17
N VAL A 252 1.50 -17.20 15.26
CA VAL A 252 0.29 -17.92 15.68
C VAL A 252 0.63 -19.29 16.25
N LEU A 253 1.56 -20.02 15.64
CA LEU A 253 1.97 -21.36 16.11
C LEU A 253 2.69 -21.31 17.46
N ASP A 254 3.48 -20.27 17.69
CA ASP A 254 4.22 -20.03 18.94
C ASP A 254 3.33 -19.41 20.04
N GLY A 255 2.08 -19.07 19.71
CA GLY A 255 1.12 -18.52 20.65
C GLY A 255 1.30 -17.03 20.96
N GLU A 256 2.15 -16.33 20.24
CA GLU A 256 2.39 -14.88 20.36
C GLU A 256 1.19 -14.08 19.79
N GLU A 257 0.52 -14.62 18.79
CA GLU A 257 -0.65 -14.01 18.14
C GLU A 257 -1.81 -15.02 18.07
N LYS A 258 -3.04 -14.52 18.20
CA LYS A 258 -4.26 -15.35 18.03
C LYS A 258 -4.78 -15.21 16.61
N ALA A 259 -4.95 -16.34 15.92
CA ALA A 259 -5.63 -16.38 14.63
C ALA A 259 -7.07 -15.83 14.76
N LYS A 260 -7.43 -14.92 13.86
CA LYS A 260 -8.79 -14.38 13.76
C LYS A 260 -9.68 -15.35 12.99
N ASP A 261 -10.88 -15.58 13.48
CA ASP A 261 -11.89 -16.38 12.77
C ASP A 261 -12.61 -15.50 11.75
N PHE A 262 -12.39 -15.80 10.46
CA PHE A 262 -12.95 -15.00 9.36
C PHE A 262 -14.48 -15.01 9.35
N SER A 263 -15.14 -16.10 9.78
CA SER A 263 -16.62 -16.18 9.86
C SER A 263 -17.19 -15.12 10.82
N LYS A 264 -16.52 -14.92 11.97
CA LYS A 264 -16.90 -13.92 12.96
C LYS A 264 -16.62 -12.47 12.53
N LEU A 265 -15.74 -12.28 11.56
CA LEU A 265 -15.48 -10.94 10.99
C LEU A 265 -16.58 -10.54 10.01
N LEU A 266 -17.21 -11.51 9.32
CA LEU A 266 -18.32 -11.25 8.39
C LEU A 266 -19.63 -10.86 9.11
N GLU A 267 -19.82 -11.28 10.36
CA GLU A 267 -21.01 -10.94 11.15
C GLU A 267 -20.99 -9.47 11.63
N LYS A 268 -19.83 -8.80 11.55
CA LYS A 268 -19.62 -7.40 11.98
C LYS A 268 -19.54 -6.42 10.81
N ALA A 269 -19.52 -6.89 9.58
CA ALA A 269 -19.42 -6.08 8.35
C ALA A 269 -20.78 -5.95 7.64
#